data_fb81018eeea4f74752966a18e7ca08af
#
_entry.id   fb81018eeea4f74752966a18e7ca08af
#
_cell.length_a   1.000
_cell.length_b   1.000
_cell.length_c   1.000
_cell.angle_alpha   90.00
_cell.angle_beta   90.00
_cell.angle_gamma   90.00
#
_symmetry.space_group_name_H-M   'P 1'
#
loop_
_entity.id
_entity.type
_entity.pdbx_description
1 polymer ?
#
loop_
_entity_poly.entity_id
_entity_poly.type
_entity_poly.pdbx_seq_one_letter_code
_entity_poly.pdbx_strand_id
1 'polypeptide(L)'
;MIELPTTNGTQFCEVGHQVFKDLIDRNFKVNGDLVATARNIYHFVRDEIKYEDYSNTHKGAFKTLQEKKGNCCDQAHLLVALLRTAGIPTYYAHGTNHWWTVPCIDKQYHCDPTNRNHQFGNPSNNHGGNHNRFSLHNSLNH
;
A
#
# COMPACT_ATOMS: atom_id res chain seq x y z
N MET A 1 -10.96 0.03 20.09
CA MET A 1 -10.39 -1.29 19.68
C MET A 1 -10.00 -1.21 18.21
N ILE A 2 -8.76 -1.59 17.89
CA ILE A 2 -8.29 -1.62 16.50
C ILE A 2 -8.72 -2.95 15.88
N GLU A 3 -9.31 -2.91 14.69
CA GLU A 3 -9.64 -4.12 13.95
C GLU A 3 -8.36 -4.86 13.55
N LEU A 4 -8.42 -6.18 13.46
CA LEU A 4 -7.32 -6.96 12.92
C LEU A 4 -7.12 -6.62 11.43
N PRO A 5 -5.87 -6.66 10.93
CA PRO A 5 -5.63 -6.42 9.51
C PRO A 5 -6.31 -7.52 8.67
N THR A 6 -6.74 -7.14 7.48
CA THR A 6 -7.47 -8.05 6.59
C THR A 6 -6.77 -8.21 5.25
N THR A 7 -7.15 -9.27 4.52
CA THR A 7 -6.79 -9.46 3.11
C THR A 7 -7.98 -9.19 2.18
N ASN A 8 -9.10 -8.68 2.70
CA ASN A 8 -10.31 -8.45 1.92
C ASN A 8 -10.20 -7.21 1.03
N GLY A 9 -10.88 -7.24 -0.11
CA GLY A 9 -10.96 -6.10 -1.01
C GLY A 9 -12.05 -5.11 -0.63
N THR A 10 -11.99 -3.93 -1.25
CA THR A 10 -13.02 -2.90 -1.16
C THR A 10 -13.28 -2.34 -2.56
N GLN A 11 -14.19 -1.38 -2.67
CA GLN A 11 -14.53 -0.74 -3.94
C GLN A 11 -13.29 -0.19 -4.66
N PHE A 12 -12.38 0.44 -3.93
CA PHE A 12 -11.18 1.07 -4.51
C PHE A 12 -9.93 0.21 -4.37
N CYS A 13 -10.04 -0.93 -3.72
CA CYS A 13 -8.93 -1.84 -3.47
C CYS A 13 -9.34 -3.22 -4.01
N GLU A 14 -9.11 -3.43 -5.31
CA GLU A 14 -9.63 -4.58 -6.04
C GLU A 14 -8.73 -5.81 -5.84
N VAL A 15 -8.76 -6.36 -4.63
CA VAL A 15 -7.98 -7.54 -4.26
C VAL A 15 -8.36 -8.73 -5.14
N GLY A 16 -7.36 -9.48 -5.55
CA GLY A 16 -7.57 -10.71 -6.35
C GLY A 16 -7.73 -10.46 -7.83
N HIS A 17 -7.58 -9.23 -8.30
CA HIS A 17 -7.61 -8.94 -9.73
C HIS A 17 -6.52 -9.73 -10.44
N GLN A 18 -6.85 -10.34 -11.60
CA GLN A 18 -5.93 -11.23 -12.29
C GLN A 18 -4.61 -10.55 -12.65
N VAL A 19 -4.66 -9.26 -13.02
CA VAL A 19 -3.44 -8.49 -13.33
C VAL A 19 -2.52 -8.42 -12.11
N PHE A 20 -3.08 -8.25 -10.91
CA PHE A 20 -2.29 -8.23 -9.68
C PHE A 20 -1.67 -9.60 -9.38
N LYS A 21 -2.45 -10.67 -9.55
CA LYS A 21 -1.94 -12.04 -9.35
C LYS A 21 -0.76 -12.34 -10.26
N ASP A 22 -0.91 -12.01 -11.55
CA ASP A 22 0.12 -12.26 -12.53
C ASP A 22 1.39 -11.45 -12.25
N LEU A 23 1.22 -10.20 -11.86
CA LEU A 23 2.33 -9.31 -11.56
C LEU A 23 3.13 -9.83 -10.35
N ILE A 24 2.42 -10.25 -9.30
CA ILE A 24 3.04 -10.80 -8.09
C ILE A 24 3.79 -12.08 -8.42
N ASP A 25 3.14 -13.03 -9.11
CA ASP A 25 3.73 -14.34 -9.40
C ASP A 25 4.96 -14.24 -10.28
N ARG A 26 4.95 -13.31 -11.24
CA ARG A 26 6.06 -13.16 -12.20
C ARG A 26 7.21 -12.33 -11.66
N ASN A 27 6.95 -11.37 -10.79
CA ASN A 27 7.97 -10.35 -10.47
C ASN A 27 8.30 -10.23 -8.99
N PHE A 28 7.37 -10.53 -8.07
CA PHE A 28 7.57 -10.15 -6.67
C PHE A 28 7.62 -11.31 -5.71
N LYS A 29 6.98 -12.41 -6.04
CA LYS A 29 6.83 -13.53 -5.10
C LYS A 29 8.16 -14.19 -4.81
N VAL A 30 8.48 -14.29 -3.51
CA VAL A 30 9.58 -15.10 -3.01
C VAL A 30 8.97 -16.23 -2.19
N ASN A 31 9.09 -17.46 -2.67
CA ASN A 31 8.45 -18.61 -2.05
C ASN A 31 8.93 -18.79 -0.61
N GLY A 32 7.97 -18.88 0.33
CA GLY A 32 8.27 -19.06 1.74
C GLY A 32 8.76 -17.80 2.46
N ASP A 33 8.79 -16.64 1.79
CA ASP A 33 9.27 -15.40 2.41
C ASP A 33 8.33 -14.24 2.09
N LEU A 34 7.33 -14.04 2.97
CA LEU A 34 6.35 -12.97 2.80
C LEU A 34 6.97 -11.58 3.00
N VAL A 35 7.98 -11.46 3.84
CA VAL A 35 8.65 -10.16 4.05
C VAL A 35 9.37 -9.74 2.78
N ALA A 36 10.12 -10.64 2.16
CA ALA A 36 10.78 -10.35 0.89
C ALA A 36 9.78 -10.03 -0.21
N THR A 37 8.66 -10.77 -0.28
CA THR A 37 7.59 -10.50 -1.23
C THR A 37 7.02 -9.10 -1.01
N ALA A 38 6.71 -8.74 0.23
CA ALA A 38 6.17 -7.41 0.56
C ALA A 38 7.15 -6.30 0.19
N ARG A 39 8.44 -6.50 0.46
CA ARG A 39 9.47 -5.53 0.10
C ARG A 39 9.54 -5.32 -1.41
N ASN A 40 9.49 -6.39 -2.19
CA ASN A 40 9.51 -6.30 -3.65
C ASN A 40 8.28 -5.53 -4.18
N ILE A 41 7.11 -5.82 -3.64
CA ILE A 41 5.87 -5.11 -4.00
C ILE A 41 5.99 -3.62 -3.67
N TYR A 42 6.47 -3.30 -2.48
CA TYR A 42 6.65 -1.91 -2.06
C TYR A 42 7.61 -1.16 -2.99
N HIS A 43 8.77 -1.76 -3.29
CA HIS A 43 9.75 -1.12 -4.16
C HIS A 43 9.16 -0.83 -5.54
N PHE A 44 8.34 -1.74 -6.07
CA PHE A 44 7.67 -1.51 -7.36
C PHE A 44 6.76 -0.27 -7.30
N VAL A 45 5.87 -0.20 -6.31
CA VAL A 45 4.94 0.94 -6.23
C VAL A 45 5.71 2.25 -5.97
N ARG A 46 6.67 2.23 -5.06
CA ARG A 46 7.47 3.41 -4.75
C ARG A 46 8.22 3.94 -5.98
N ASP A 47 8.81 3.03 -6.77
CA ASP A 47 9.74 3.42 -7.83
C ASP A 47 9.07 3.59 -9.19
N GLU A 48 7.95 2.91 -9.45
CA GLU A 48 7.31 2.90 -10.77
C GLU A 48 6.06 3.76 -10.87
N ILE A 49 5.47 4.17 -9.75
CA ILE A 49 4.24 4.97 -9.75
C ILE A 49 4.60 6.42 -9.42
N LYS A 50 4.26 7.33 -10.34
CA LYS A 50 4.54 8.75 -10.17
C LYS A 50 3.50 9.39 -9.26
N TYR A 51 3.92 10.37 -8.46
CA TYR A 51 2.98 11.16 -7.68
C TYR A 51 2.22 12.12 -8.58
N GLU A 52 0.89 12.18 -8.36
CA GLU A 52 0.00 13.11 -9.04
C GLU A 52 -0.80 13.87 -7.99
N ASP A 53 -0.82 15.19 -8.07
CA ASP A 53 -1.39 16.04 -7.03
C ASP A 53 -2.88 16.27 -7.26
N TYR A 54 -3.70 15.68 -6.41
CA TYR A 54 -5.15 15.91 -6.30
C TYR A 54 -5.59 15.43 -4.93
N SER A 55 -6.82 15.75 -4.53
CA SER A 55 -7.36 15.36 -3.21
C SER A 55 -8.19 14.08 -3.31
N ASN A 56 -8.12 13.25 -2.29
CA ASN A 56 -8.95 12.06 -2.10
C ASN A 56 -8.70 10.96 -3.16
N THR A 57 -9.46 9.87 -3.05
CA THR A 57 -9.40 8.78 -4.01
C THR A 57 -10.07 9.16 -5.31
N HIS A 58 -9.39 8.97 -6.44
CA HIS A 58 -9.95 9.21 -7.77
C HIS A 58 -9.98 7.97 -8.64
N LYS A 59 -9.09 7.02 -8.41
CA LYS A 59 -8.84 5.93 -9.36
C LYS A 59 -9.09 4.55 -8.78
N GLY A 60 -8.61 4.31 -7.57
CA GLY A 60 -8.52 2.98 -7.03
C GLY A 60 -7.27 2.25 -7.53
N ALA A 61 -7.09 1.02 -7.04
CA ALA A 61 -5.84 0.29 -7.24
C ALA A 61 -5.57 -0.04 -8.70
N PHE A 62 -6.54 -0.62 -9.41
CA PHE A 62 -6.32 -1.09 -10.77
C PHE A 62 -6.00 0.07 -11.72
N LYS A 63 -6.77 1.14 -11.66
CA LYS A 63 -6.55 2.30 -12.54
C LYS A 63 -5.23 3.00 -12.25
N THR A 64 -4.83 3.07 -10.98
CA THR A 64 -3.53 3.62 -10.59
C THR A 64 -2.40 2.82 -11.22
N LEU A 65 -2.51 1.48 -11.23
CA LEU A 65 -1.54 0.63 -11.90
C LEU A 65 -1.52 0.87 -13.41
N GLN A 66 -2.69 0.95 -14.04
CA GLN A 66 -2.78 1.19 -15.48
C GLN A 66 -2.12 2.50 -15.89
N GLU A 67 -2.39 3.57 -15.15
CA GLU A 67 -1.88 4.91 -15.46
C GLU A 67 -0.48 5.15 -14.92
N LYS A 68 -0.03 4.35 -13.97
CA LYS A 68 1.27 4.45 -13.30
C LYS A 68 1.49 5.81 -12.63
N LYS A 69 0.42 6.37 -12.12
CA LYS A 69 0.45 7.62 -11.36
C LYS A 69 -0.77 7.74 -10.44
N GLY A 70 -0.59 8.40 -9.32
CA GLY A 70 -1.64 8.65 -8.36
C GLY A 70 -1.14 9.44 -7.16
N ASN A 71 -2.09 9.97 -6.37
CA ASN A 71 -1.78 10.65 -5.11
C ASN A 71 -1.54 9.60 -3.99
N CYS A 72 -1.41 10.08 -2.75
CA CYS A 72 -1.17 9.16 -1.63
C CYS A 72 -2.31 8.16 -1.43
N CYS A 73 -3.56 8.58 -1.62
CA CYS A 73 -4.71 7.68 -1.47
C CYS A 73 -4.70 6.56 -2.53
N ASP A 74 -4.52 6.92 -3.79
CA ASP A 74 -4.55 5.95 -4.88
C ASP A 74 -3.32 5.05 -4.87
N GLN A 75 -2.14 5.57 -4.51
CA GLN A 75 -0.97 4.73 -4.34
C GLN A 75 -1.13 3.77 -3.16
N ALA A 76 -1.76 4.21 -2.06
CA ALA A 76 -2.08 3.33 -0.95
C ALA A 76 -3.05 2.22 -1.39
N HIS A 77 -4.09 2.55 -2.17
CA HIS A 77 -4.99 1.53 -2.71
C HIS A 77 -4.25 0.48 -3.53
N LEU A 78 -3.35 0.90 -4.41
CA LEU A 78 -2.58 -0.03 -5.24
C LEU A 78 -1.70 -0.92 -4.38
N LEU A 79 -0.95 -0.33 -3.44
CA LEU A 79 -0.04 -1.10 -2.60
C LEU A 79 -0.80 -2.07 -1.70
N VAL A 80 -1.90 -1.63 -1.09
CA VAL A 80 -2.75 -2.50 -0.27
C VAL A 80 -3.32 -3.64 -1.11
N ALA A 81 -3.81 -3.36 -2.32
CA ALA A 81 -4.40 -4.39 -3.19
C ALA A 81 -3.38 -5.45 -3.58
N LEU A 82 -2.17 -5.04 -3.93
CA LEU A 82 -1.09 -5.98 -4.27
C LEU A 82 -0.69 -6.83 -3.07
N LEU A 83 -0.51 -6.21 -1.91
CA LEU A 83 -0.13 -6.95 -0.69
C LEU A 83 -1.21 -7.94 -0.27
N ARG A 84 -2.47 -7.51 -0.25
CA ARG A 84 -3.59 -8.40 0.11
C ARG A 84 -3.78 -9.52 -0.92
N THR A 85 -3.57 -9.24 -2.19
CA THR A 85 -3.62 -10.26 -3.24
C THR A 85 -2.54 -11.31 -3.04
N ALA A 86 -1.37 -10.91 -2.52
CA ALA A 86 -0.31 -11.83 -2.16
C ALA A 86 -0.58 -12.61 -0.85
N GLY A 87 -1.73 -12.37 -0.22
CA GLY A 87 -2.11 -13.05 1.03
C GLY A 87 -1.58 -12.37 2.29
N ILE A 88 -1.14 -11.12 2.19
CA ILE A 88 -0.57 -10.39 3.32
C ILE A 88 -1.60 -9.45 3.92
N PRO A 89 -2.04 -9.67 5.18
CA PRO A 89 -2.95 -8.74 5.85
C PRO A 89 -2.31 -7.35 5.94
N THR A 90 -3.06 -6.32 5.58
CA THR A 90 -2.48 -4.99 5.38
C THR A 90 -3.46 -3.91 5.82
N TYR A 91 -2.95 -2.93 6.59
CA TYR A 91 -3.69 -1.73 6.95
C TYR A 91 -3.38 -0.59 6.01
N TYR A 92 -4.36 0.32 5.87
CA TYR A 92 -4.10 1.72 5.53
C TYR A 92 -3.72 2.44 6.81
N ALA A 93 -2.75 3.33 6.75
CA ALA A 93 -2.40 4.21 7.86
C ALA A 93 -2.72 5.65 7.49
N HIS A 94 -3.35 6.38 8.40
CA HIS A 94 -3.73 7.77 8.19
C HIS A 94 -3.06 8.65 9.24
N GLY A 95 -2.24 9.56 8.78
CA GLY A 95 -1.63 10.61 9.59
C GLY A 95 -2.19 11.97 9.25
N THR A 96 -1.45 13.04 9.56
CA THR A 96 -1.86 14.40 9.22
C THR A 96 -1.81 14.61 7.70
N ASN A 97 -2.97 14.71 7.06
CA ASN A 97 -3.12 14.94 5.62
C ASN A 97 -2.36 13.95 4.75
N HIS A 98 -2.17 12.71 5.22
CA HIS A 98 -1.39 11.74 4.47
C HIS A 98 -1.85 10.33 4.76
N TRP A 99 -1.86 9.48 3.73
CA TRP A 99 -2.14 8.05 3.82
C TRP A 99 -0.93 7.26 3.36
N TRP A 100 -0.67 6.13 4.03
CA TRP A 100 0.35 5.17 3.60
C TRP A 100 -0.12 3.75 3.95
N THR A 101 0.76 2.77 3.92
CA THR A 101 0.39 1.36 3.95
C THR A 101 1.22 0.60 4.96
N VAL A 102 0.60 -0.35 5.66
CA VAL A 102 1.27 -1.13 6.71
C VAL A 102 0.93 -2.62 6.56
N PRO A 103 1.73 -3.39 5.82
CA PRO A 103 1.58 -4.85 5.84
C PRO A 103 2.02 -5.42 7.19
N CYS A 104 1.28 -6.45 7.61
CA CYS A 104 1.47 -7.11 8.90
C CYS A 104 1.84 -8.58 8.65
N ILE A 105 3.07 -8.95 8.99
CA ILE A 105 3.59 -10.31 8.81
C ILE A 105 4.02 -10.83 10.18
N ASP A 106 5.29 -10.73 10.52
CA ASP A 106 5.78 -10.99 11.88
C ASP A 106 5.67 -9.75 12.76
N LYS A 107 5.56 -8.59 12.15
CA LYS A 107 5.36 -7.29 12.78
C LYS A 107 4.74 -6.35 11.75
N GLN A 108 4.51 -5.10 12.13
CA GLN A 108 4.00 -4.06 11.22
C GLN A 108 5.17 -3.41 10.49
N TYR A 109 5.07 -3.35 9.16
CA TYR A 109 6.08 -2.71 8.32
C TYR A 109 5.48 -1.47 7.66
N HIS A 110 5.95 -0.30 8.04
CA HIS A 110 5.47 0.93 7.42
C HIS A 110 6.04 1.10 6.01
N CYS A 111 5.18 1.42 5.06
CA CYS A 111 5.52 1.57 3.65
C CYS A 111 4.86 2.83 3.10
N ASP A 112 5.66 3.82 2.75
CA ASP A 112 5.15 5.06 2.15
C ASP A 112 5.62 5.17 0.70
N PRO A 113 4.80 4.73 -0.27
CA PRO A 113 5.23 4.69 -1.66
C PRO A 113 5.39 6.07 -2.31
N THR A 114 4.83 7.12 -1.69
CA THR A 114 4.96 8.48 -2.24
C THR A 114 6.32 9.11 -1.91
N ASN A 115 7.10 8.48 -1.06
CA ASN A 115 8.42 8.97 -0.70
C ASN A 115 9.49 8.02 -1.22
N ARG A 116 10.21 8.44 -2.25
CA ARG A 116 11.23 7.60 -2.88
C ARG A 116 12.41 7.26 -1.99
N ASN A 117 12.59 8.00 -0.90
CA ASN A 117 13.66 7.74 0.06
C ASN A 117 13.21 6.87 1.24
N HIS A 118 11.94 6.48 1.28
CA HIS A 118 11.44 5.69 2.38
C HIS A 118 11.88 4.23 2.26
N GLN A 119 12.55 3.74 3.30
CA GLN A 119 13.00 2.35 3.39
C GLN A 119 11.87 1.47 3.90
N PHE A 120 11.74 0.29 3.34
CA PHE A 120 10.71 -0.68 3.74
C PHE A 120 10.77 -0.94 5.25
N GLY A 121 9.65 -0.76 5.91
CA GLY A 121 9.48 -1.06 7.34
C GLY A 121 9.81 0.08 8.29
N ASN A 122 10.49 1.11 7.84
CA ASN A 122 10.82 2.24 8.71
C ASN A 122 9.58 3.08 8.98
N PRO A 123 9.46 3.66 10.20
CA PRO A 123 8.36 4.58 10.46
C PRO A 123 8.34 5.72 9.44
N SER A 124 7.16 6.06 8.96
CA SER A 124 7.02 7.20 8.06
C SER A 124 7.16 8.49 8.85
N ASN A 125 8.05 9.36 8.44
CA ASN A 125 8.29 10.65 9.09
C ASN A 125 8.17 11.81 8.11
N ASN A 126 7.37 11.63 7.07
CA ASN A 126 7.32 12.56 5.97
C ASN A 126 6.04 13.37 5.92
N HIS A 127 6.02 14.34 5.02
CA HIS A 127 4.85 15.13 4.69
C HIS A 127 4.36 15.99 5.85
N GLY A 128 5.30 16.44 6.70
CA GLY A 128 4.98 17.34 7.80
C GLY A 128 4.16 16.70 8.91
N GLY A 129 3.86 15.42 8.79
CA GLY A 129 3.09 14.70 9.80
C GLY A 129 3.96 14.16 10.91
N ASN A 130 3.39 14.07 12.10
CA ASN A 130 4.02 13.36 13.19
C ASN A 130 3.64 11.88 13.07
N HIS A 131 4.57 11.04 12.65
CA HIS A 131 4.32 9.62 12.43
C HIS A 131 4.00 8.85 13.72
N ASN A 132 4.17 9.46 14.89
CA ASN A 132 3.68 8.89 16.15
C ASN A 132 2.18 9.11 16.34
N ARG A 133 1.54 9.88 15.46
CA ARG A 133 0.11 10.17 15.49
C ARG A 133 -0.53 9.71 14.21
N PHE A 134 -0.82 8.43 14.15
CA PHE A 134 -1.52 7.85 13.03
C PHE A 134 -2.57 6.87 13.52
N SER A 135 -3.52 6.57 12.65
CA SER A 135 -4.53 5.54 12.90
C SER A 135 -4.45 4.49 11.82
N LEU A 136 -4.85 3.26 12.17
CA LEU A 136 -4.85 2.13 11.25
C LEU A 136 -6.27 1.78 10.85
N HIS A 137 -6.47 1.52 9.55
CA HIS A 137 -7.79 1.26 8.97
C HIS A 137 -7.72 0.11 7.98
N ASN A 138 -8.83 -0.62 7.85
CA ASN A 138 -8.94 -1.67 6.83
C ASN A 138 -9.51 -1.15 5.51
N SER A 139 -9.99 0.08 5.47
CA SER A 139 -10.53 0.68 4.25
C SER A 139 -10.18 2.16 4.17
N LEU A 140 -10.21 2.67 2.95
CA LEU A 140 -10.06 4.08 2.64
C LEU A 140 -11.12 4.40 1.59
N ASN A 141 -12.16 5.13 1.98
CA ASN A 141 -13.37 5.31 1.17
C ASN A 141 -13.56 6.74 0.64
N HIS A 142 -12.57 7.58 0.76
CA HIS A 142 -12.70 8.96 0.27
C HIS A 142 -11.45 9.52 -0.40
#